data_6e33a86cfa66e48372ee069fadf13f70
#
_entry.id   6e33a86cfa66e48372ee069fadf13f70
#
_cell.length_a   1.000
_cell.length_b   1.000
_cell.length_c   1.000
_cell.angle_alpha   90.00
_cell.angle_beta   90.00
_cell.angle_gamma   90.00
#
_symmetry.space_group_name_H-M   'P 1'
#
loop_
_entity.id
_entity.type
_entity.pdbx_description
1 polymer ?
#
loop_
_entity_poly.entity_id
_entity_poly.type
_entity_poly.pdbx_seq_one_letter_code
_entity_poly.pdbx_strand_id
1 'polypeptide(L)'
;MLGRFTTAAALLALALAVGAAAGFAAEWYLRNESLADAFARLRLFHALRQAALEDYVNSMASDVRAASENPKVVDAIEKLSFAWSAFNTEARETLQRLYREQNQLPAAEKYKLDDAGDGSYYSAYHREFHDWAKRFREHFGYYDVFLISPKGDILYTVAKESDFATNLKTGPYRASPLADVFRRALAQPDAPVDFSDFARYGPSNNDPAAFAAHAVKKGDTVIGVFAVQIPAEPLNALMHFTAGMGATGETYLVGADGLMRSQSRFLKAPTLLETKVENASTRDGLSGGSGAHVVPDYRGIPVLSVYAPVDFGGQKWVLLAEIDEAEVLGEVQGWIVAALAAIAGFAAAGLAFMAHRLSRNREPEITGQKAELGGAPS
;
A
#
# COMPACT_ATOMS: atom_id res chain seq x y z
N MET A 1 -8.22 -28.14 -66.54
CA MET A 1 -8.46 -28.44 -65.10
C MET A 1 -7.40 -27.83 -64.20
N LEU A 2 -6.13 -27.78 -64.50
CA LEU A 2 -5.05 -27.18 -63.65
C LEU A 2 -5.31 -25.70 -63.26
N GLY A 3 -5.78 -24.87 -64.20
CA GLY A 3 -5.98 -23.43 -63.95
C GLY A 3 -7.10 -23.08 -62.92
N ARG A 4 -8.10 -23.95 -62.74
CA ARG A 4 -9.16 -23.78 -61.73
C ARG A 4 -8.71 -24.17 -60.33
N PHE A 5 -7.73 -25.09 -60.23
CA PHE A 5 -7.15 -25.46 -58.93
C PHE A 5 -6.18 -24.40 -58.42
N THR A 6 -5.41 -23.77 -59.30
CA THR A 6 -4.47 -22.70 -58.94
C THR A 6 -5.22 -21.45 -58.48
N THR A 7 -6.35 -21.07 -59.13
CA THR A 7 -7.19 -19.95 -58.69
C THR A 7 -7.91 -20.19 -57.36
N ALA A 8 -8.42 -21.40 -57.12
CA ALA A 8 -9.05 -21.75 -55.84
C ALA A 8 -8.03 -21.76 -54.69
N ALA A 9 -6.81 -22.28 -54.91
CA ALA A 9 -5.73 -22.25 -53.93
C ALA A 9 -5.26 -20.83 -53.64
N ALA A 10 -5.15 -19.95 -54.65
CA ALA A 10 -4.79 -18.54 -54.46
C ALA A 10 -5.85 -17.74 -53.70
N LEU A 11 -7.15 -17.98 -53.96
CA LEU A 11 -8.26 -17.36 -53.21
C LEU A 11 -8.29 -17.82 -51.76
N LEU A 12 -8.04 -19.10 -51.48
CA LEU A 12 -7.94 -19.63 -50.13
C LEU A 12 -6.74 -19.01 -49.37
N ALA A 13 -5.57 -18.93 -50.01
CA ALA A 13 -4.38 -18.29 -49.43
C ALA A 13 -4.63 -16.81 -49.14
N LEU A 14 -5.31 -16.08 -50.02
CA LEU A 14 -5.68 -14.68 -49.82
C LEU A 14 -6.68 -14.54 -48.66
N ALA A 15 -7.69 -15.39 -48.58
CA ALA A 15 -8.66 -15.38 -47.49
C ALA A 15 -8.01 -15.66 -46.13
N LEU A 16 -7.06 -16.59 -46.05
CA LEU A 16 -6.30 -16.87 -44.83
C LEU A 16 -5.38 -15.71 -44.45
N ALA A 17 -4.73 -15.06 -45.43
CA ALA A 17 -3.90 -13.88 -45.16
C ALA A 17 -4.72 -12.69 -44.66
N VAL A 18 -5.89 -12.43 -45.26
CA VAL A 18 -6.80 -11.39 -44.81
C VAL A 18 -7.37 -11.72 -43.40
N GLY A 19 -7.72 -12.97 -43.14
CA GLY A 19 -8.16 -13.42 -41.82
C GLY A 19 -7.09 -13.28 -40.76
N ALA A 20 -5.83 -13.63 -41.06
CA ALA A 20 -4.70 -13.46 -40.15
C ALA A 20 -4.43 -11.96 -39.86
N ALA A 21 -4.45 -11.10 -40.88
CA ALA A 21 -4.28 -9.65 -40.71
C ALA A 21 -5.39 -9.03 -39.90
N ALA A 22 -6.65 -9.43 -40.13
CA ALA A 22 -7.79 -8.96 -39.32
C ALA A 22 -7.70 -9.47 -37.88
N GLY A 23 -7.28 -10.71 -37.66
CA GLY A 23 -7.04 -11.26 -36.32
C GLY A 23 -5.96 -10.51 -35.56
N PHE A 24 -4.83 -10.22 -36.23
CA PHE A 24 -3.76 -9.42 -35.61
C PHE A 24 -4.19 -8.00 -35.29
N ALA A 25 -4.95 -7.34 -36.18
CA ALA A 25 -5.48 -6.00 -35.93
C ALA A 25 -6.49 -5.98 -34.75
N ALA A 26 -7.36 -7.00 -34.68
CA ALA A 26 -8.30 -7.16 -33.58
C ALA A 26 -7.59 -7.41 -32.23
N GLU A 27 -6.56 -8.26 -32.23
CA GLU A 27 -5.72 -8.51 -31.05
C GLU A 27 -5.05 -7.22 -30.55
N TRP A 28 -4.41 -6.50 -31.47
CA TRP A 28 -3.76 -5.23 -31.15
C TRP A 28 -4.75 -4.20 -30.57
N TYR A 29 -5.95 -4.10 -31.18
CA TYR A 29 -6.99 -3.19 -30.72
C TYR A 29 -7.50 -3.56 -29.31
N LEU A 30 -7.89 -4.83 -29.11
CA LEU A 30 -8.39 -5.32 -27.82
C LEU A 30 -7.35 -5.21 -26.71
N ARG A 31 -6.09 -5.53 -27.02
CA ARG A 31 -4.99 -5.35 -26.06
C ARG A 31 -4.84 -3.89 -25.61
N ASN A 32 -4.82 -2.95 -26.56
CA ASN A 32 -4.67 -1.54 -26.24
C ASN A 32 -5.88 -0.99 -25.46
N GLU A 33 -7.09 -1.41 -25.81
CA GLU A 33 -8.31 -1.03 -25.09
C GLU A 33 -8.28 -1.57 -23.66
N SER A 34 -7.97 -2.84 -23.44
CA SER A 34 -7.88 -3.44 -22.11
C SER A 34 -6.81 -2.79 -21.24
N LEU A 35 -5.64 -2.44 -21.80
CA LEU A 35 -4.61 -1.70 -21.07
C LEU A 35 -5.08 -0.29 -20.71
N ALA A 36 -5.76 0.43 -21.62
CA ALA A 36 -6.27 1.77 -21.37
C ALA A 36 -7.33 1.76 -20.26
N ASP A 37 -8.24 0.80 -20.28
CA ASP A 37 -9.27 0.61 -19.25
C ASP A 37 -8.66 0.24 -17.89
N ALA A 38 -7.67 -0.63 -17.86
CA ALA A 38 -6.96 -0.99 -16.64
C ALA A 38 -6.22 0.21 -16.04
N PHE A 39 -5.53 1.01 -16.86
CA PHE A 39 -4.90 2.25 -16.40
C PHE A 39 -5.92 3.28 -15.89
N ALA A 40 -7.09 3.40 -16.54
CA ALA A 40 -8.14 4.29 -16.07
C ALA A 40 -8.66 3.86 -14.69
N ARG A 41 -8.89 2.57 -14.47
CA ARG A 41 -9.27 2.02 -13.17
C ARG A 41 -8.19 2.23 -12.12
N LEU A 42 -6.91 1.96 -12.44
CA LEU A 42 -5.80 2.18 -11.51
C LEU A 42 -5.67 3.65 -11.10
N ARG A 43 -5.87 4.60 -12.03
CA ARG A 43 -5.88 6.05 -11.70
C ARG A 43 -6.99 6.39 -10.70
N LEU A 44 -8.17 5.79 -10.85
CA LEU A 44 -9.25 5.99 -9.88
C LEU A 44 -8.88 5.45 -8.51
N PHE A 45 -8.35 4.23 -8.43
CA PHE A 45 -7.91 3.65 -7.15
C PHE A 45 -6.78 4.44 -6.53
N HIS A 46 -5.80 4.87 -7.33
CA HIS A 46 -4.72 5.73 -6.86
C HIS A 46 -5.29 7.03 -6.24
N ALA A 47 -6.17 7.74 -6.94
CA ALA A 47 -6.78 8.98 -6.45
C ALA A 47 -7.58 8.77 -5.15
N LEU A 48 -8.35 7.67 -5.05
CA LEU A 48 -9.07 7.32 -3.83
C LEU A 48 -8.13 7.03 -2.65
N ARG A 49 -7.00 6.36 -2.89
CA ARG A 49 -6.01 6.09 -1.84
C ARG A 49 -5.27 7.35 -1.42
N GLN A 50 -4.93 8.20 -2.38
CA GLN A 50 -4.31 9.49 -2.09
C GLN A 50 -5.23 10.33 -1.19
N ALA A 51 -6.50 10.51 -1.57
CA ALA A 51 -7.46 11.26 -0.77
C ALA A 51 -7.63 10.68 0.64
N ALA A 52 -7.74 9.35 0.75
CA ALA A 52 -7.87 8.68 2.04
C ALA A 52 -6.61 8.81 2.92
N LEU A 53 -5.40 8.83 2.33
CA LEU A 53 -4.16 9.09 3.04
C LEU A 53 -4.10 10.55 3.54
N GLU A 54 -4.48 11.51 2.70
CA GLU A 54 -4.56 12.92 3.06
C GLU A 54 -5.54 13.16 4.22
N ASP A 55 -6.73 12.55 4.16
CA ASP A 55 -7.73 12.61 5.23
C ASP A 55 -7.19 11.99 6.53
N TYR A 56 -6.48 10.87 6.45
CA TYR A 56 -5.87 10.21 7.60
C TYR A 56 -4.81 11.10 8.28
N VAL A 57 -3.92 11.70 7.50
CA VAL A 57 -2.88 12.62 8.00
C VAL A 57 -3.52 13.87 8.63
N ASN A 58 -4.51 14.46 7.97
CA ASN A 58 -5.23 15.65 8.47
C ASN A 58 -5.99 15.36 9.76
N SER A 59 -6.61 14.18 9.87
CA SER A 59 -7.28 13.75 11.10
C SER A 59 -6.29 13.64 12.25
N MET A 60 -5.15 12.96 12.05
CA MET A 60 -4.10 12.86 13.06
C MET A 60 -3.55 14.23 13.48
N ALA A 61 -3.34 15.13 12.52
CA ALA A 61 -2.89 16.50 12.84
C ALA A 61 -3.92 17.25 13.67
N SER A 62 -5.21 17.10 13.38
CA SER A 62 -6.29 17.69 14.16
C SER A 62 -6.34 17.14 15.59
N ASP A 63 -6.24 15.81 15.75
CA ASP A 63 -6.27 15.13 17.04
C ASP A 63 -5.11 15.56 17.94
N VAL A 64 -3.89 15.58 17.40
CA VAL A 64 -2.67 15.95 18.13
C VAL A 64 -2.70 17.42 18.51
N ARG A 65 -3.16 18.30 17.61
CA ARG A 65 -3.34 19.72 17.90
C ARG A 65 -4.37 19.93 19.03
N ALA A 66 -5.56 19.33 18.86
CA ALA A 66 -6.63 19.45 19.86
C ALA A 66 -6.20 18.91 21.23
N ALA A 67 -5.43 17.82 21.26
CA ALA A 67 -4.87 17.29 22.50
C ALA A 67 -3.83 18.24 23.13
N SER A 68 -2.93 18.82 22.34
CA SER A 68 -1.91 19.74 22.83
C SER A 68 -2.49 21.03 23.44
N GLU A 69 -3.67 21.44 22.98
CA GLU A 69 -4.41 22.61 23.48
C GLU A 69 -5.38 22.25 24.62
N ASN A 70 -5.53 20.96 24.94
CA ASN A 70 -6.46 20.50 25.95
C ASN A 70 -6.03 20.90 27.36
N PRO A 71 -6.90 21.55 28.18
CA PRO A 71 -6.56 21.95 29.56
C PRO A 71 -6.03 20.79 30.41
N LYS A 72 -6.50 19.57 30.23
CA LYS A 72 -5.97 18.38 30.94
C LYS A 72 -4.51 18.06 30.58
N VAL A 73 -4.11 18.26 29.35
CA VAL A 73 -2.72 18.06 28.91
C VAL A 73 -1.82 19.16 29.44
N VAL A 74 -2.30 20.41 29.42
CA VAL A 74 -1.60 21.56 30.00
C VAL A 74 -1.37 21.34 31.49
N ASP A 75 -2.41 21.01 32.26
CA ASP A 75 -2.36 20.74 33.71
C ASP A 75 -1.42 19.52 33.99
N ALA A 76 -1.53 18.46 33.22
CA ALA A 76 -0.69 17.26 33.38
C ALA A 76 0.82 17.56 33.19
N ILE A 77 1.18 18.35 32.18
CA ILE A 77 2.58 18.74 31.95
C ILE A 77 3.10 19.56 33.12
N GLU A 78 2.33 20.53 33.64
CA GLU A 78 2.74 21.35 34.78
C GLU A 78 2.92 20.50 36.04
N LYS A 79 1.93 19.68 36.37
CA LYS A 79 1.93 18.83 37.57
C LYS A 79 3.06 17.77 37.50
N LEU A 80 3.21 17.10 36.38
CA LEU A 80 4.25 16.09 36.22
C LEU A 80 5.66 16.70 36.16
N SER A 81 5.83 17.89 35.56
CA SER A 81 7.08 18.62 35.64
C SER A 81 7.46 19.02 37.04
N PHE A 82 6.51 19.49 37.84
CA PHE A 82 6.70 19.79 39.26
C PHE A 82 7.09 18.53 40.04
N ALA A 83 6.35 17.43 39.87
CA ALA A 83 6.60 16.19 40.58
C ALA A 83 7.95 15.54 40.14
N TRP A 84 8.33 15.69 38.88
CA TRP A 84 9.64 15.29 38.38
C TRP A 84 10.78 16.00 39.10
N SER A 85 10.63 17.31 39.34
CA SER A 85 11.66 18.10 40.01
C SER A 85 11.88 17.68 41.47
N ALA A 86 10.88 17.06 42.10
CA ALA A 86 10.99 16.57 43.47
C ALA A 86 11.93 15.35 43.60
N PHE A 87 12.17 14.60 42.53
CA PHE A 87 13.13 13.48 42.51
C PHE A 87 14.58 13.93 42.29
N ASN A 88 14.82 15.24 42.06
CA ASN A 88 16.14 15.80 41.75
C ASN A 88 16.79 15.04 40.53
N THR A 89 18.00 14.50 40.74
CA THR A 89 18.75 13.78 39.72
C THR A 89 18.31 12.30 39.55
N GLU A 90 17.46 11.78 40.44
CA GLU A 90 17.06 10.37 40.50
C GLU A 90 15.69 10.12 39.84
N ALA A 91 15.11 11.12 39.20
CA ALA A 91 13.77 11.00 38.60
C ALA A 91 13.68 9.82 37.62
N ARG A 92 14.64 9.69 36.72
CA ARG A 92 14.68 8.62 35.72
C ARG A 92 14.72 7.23 36.37
N GLU A 93 15.71 7.02 37.23
CA GLU A 93 15.97 5.72 37.87
C GLU A 93 14.75 5.33 38.74
N THR A 94 14.23 6.28 39.50
CA THR A 94 13.06 6.05 40.38
C THR A 94 11.83 5.69 39.57
N LEU A 95 11.48 6.46 38.54
CA LEU A 95 10.28 6.25 37.75
C LEU A 95 10.35 4.98 36.89
N GLN A 96 11.51 4.70 36.29
CA GLN A 96 11.69 3.42 35.57
C GLN A 96 11.54 2.23 36.50
N ARG A 97 12.16 2.28 37.69
CA ARG A 97 11.99 1.24 38.70
C ARG A 97 10.53 1.03 39.09
N LEU A 98 9.80 2.11 39.42
CA LEU A 98 8.41 2.04 39.86
C LEU A 98 7.44 1.54 38.79
N TYR A 99 7.48 2.14 37.61
CA TYR A 99 6.47 1.91 36.58
C TYR A 99 6.84 0.79 35.58
N ARG A 100 8.13 0.41 35.49
CA ARG A 100 8.59 -0.62 34.56
C ARG A 100 9.12 -1.88 35.26
N GLU A 101 10.09 -1.76 36.17
CA GLU A 101 10.75 -2.90 36.78
C GLU A 101 9.89 -3.57 37.87
N GLN A 102 9.33 -2.78 38.78
CA GLN A 102 8.46 -3.25 39.86
C GLN A 102 7.01 -3.50 39.40
N ASN A 103 6.61 -3.00 38.24
CA ASN A 103 5.33 -3.31 37.64
C ASN A 103 5.33 -4.77 37.15
N GLN A 104 4.60 -5.63 37.85
CA GLN A 104 4.53 -7.07 37.61
C GLN A 104 3.70 -7.46 36.37
N LEU A 105 3.01 -6.51 35.75
CA LEU A 105 2.23 -6.77 34.55
C LEU A 105 3.14 -7.11 33.35
N PRO A 106 2.67 -7.93 32.40
CA PRO A 106 3.38 -8.20 31.15
C PRO A 106 3.75 -6.89 30.43
N ALA A 107 4.80 -6.89 29.61
CA ALA A 107 5.27 -5.69 28.91
C ALA A 107 4.16 -4.98 28.15
N ALA A 108 3.34 -5.71 27.41
CA ALA A 108 2.20 -5.18 26.65
C ALA A 108 1.04 -4.64 27.53
N GLU A 109 1.08 -4.91 28.84
CA GLU A 109 0.02 -4.53 29.78
C GLU A 109 0.49 -3.53 30.85
N LYS A 110 1.75 -3.11 30.81
CA LYS A 110 2.30 -2.14 31.80
C LYS A 110 1.51 -0.84 31.86
N TYR A 111 0.87 -0.48 30.76
CA TYR A 111 -0.03 0.67 30.68
C TYR A 111 -1.27 0.59 31.61
N LYS A 112 -1.58 -0.57 32.20
CA LYS A 112 -2.70 -0.73 33.14
C LYS A 112 -2.38 -0.27 34.57
N LEU A 113 -1.12 0.07 34.87
CA LEU A 113 -0.71 0.56 36.17
C LEU A 113 -1.04 2.05 36.29
N ASP A 114 -2.11 2.37 37.04
CA ASP A 114 -2.54 3.73 37.24
C ASP A 114 -1.70 4.46 38.29
N ASP A 115 -1.27 3.78 39.37
CA ASP A 115 -0.54 4.31 40.50
C ASP A 115 0.49 3.30 41.00
N ALA A 116 1.74 3.71 41.18
CA ALA A 116 2.78 2.85 41.69
C ALA A 116 2.70 2.57 43.20
N GLY A 117 1.83 3.29 43.94
CA GLY A 117 1.59 3.13 45.37
C GLY A 117 2.72 3.63 46.29
N ASP A 118 3.62 4.46 45.76
CA ASP A 118 4.80 4.97 46.46
C ASP A 118 4.52 6.27 47.25
N GLY A 119 3.29 6.80 47.17
CA GLY A 119 2.86 8.01 47.87
C GLY A 119 3.45 9.31 47.30
N SER A 120 4.16 9.27 46.16
CA SER A 120 4.74 10.46 45.54
C SER A 120 3.69 11.32 44.85
N TYR A 121 3.99 12.62 44.72
CA TYR A 121 3.20 13.52 43.88
C TYR A 121 3.12 13.04 42.46
N TYR A 122 4.19 12.41 41.93
CA TYR A 122 4.20 11.88 40.57
C TYR A 122 3.12 10.81 40.38
N SER A 123 3.03 9.83 41.26
CA SER A 123 2.04 8.75 41.17
C SER A 123 0.60 9.28 41.30
N ALA A 124 0.39 10.27 42.18
CA ALA A 124 -0.92 10.92 42.29
C ALA A 124 -1.33 11.64 40.98
N TYR A 125 -0.45 12.44 40.38
CA TYR A 125 -0.73 13.18 39.15
C TYR A 125 -0.77 12.27 37.94
N HIS A 126 0.07 11.21 37.91
CA HIS A 126 0.00 10.17 36.91
C HIS A 126 -1.38 9.52 36.85
N ARG A 127 -1.92 9.08 37.98
CA ARG A 127 -3.27 8.49 38.09
C ARG A 127 -4.35 9.43 37.60
N GLU A 128 -4.26 10.73 37.94
CA GLU A 128 -5.25 11.76 37.54
C GLU A 128 -5.31 11.91 36.00
N PHE A 129 -4.17 11.87 35.33
CA PHE A 129 -4.08 12.04 33.88
C PHE A 129 -4.25 10.75 33.10
N HIS A 130 -3.83 9.62 33.66
CA HIS A 130 -3.63 8.36 32.95
C HIS A 130 -4.91 7.78 32.32
N ASP A 131 -6.05 7.93 32.99
CA ASP A 131 -7.34 7.47 32.45
C ASP A 131 -7.74 8.24 31.17
N TRP A 132 -7.50 9.55 31.13
CA TRP A 132 -7.71 10.35 29.93
C TRP A 132 -6.76 9.93 28.80
N ALA A 133 -5.50 9.73 29.08
CA ALA A 133 -4.49 9.36 28.10
C ALA A 133 -4.74 7.97 27.51
N LYS A 134 -5.13 6.98 28.34
CA LYS A 134 -5.55 5.65 27.85
C LYS A 134 -6.72 5.73 26.90
N ARG A 135 -7.79 6.48 27.28
CA ARG A 135 -8.98 6.65 26.43
C ARG A 135 -8.64 7.38 25.13
N PHE A 136 -7.80 8.40 25.17
CA PHE A 136 -7.33 9.10 23.99
C PHE A 136 -6.60 8.12 23.05
N ARG A 137 -5.63 7.38 23.56
CA ARG A 137 -4.89 6.37 22.83
C ARG A 137 -5.82 5.34 22.14
N GLU A 138 -6.76 4.79 22.89
CA GLU A 138 -7.69 3.75 22.44
C GLU A 138 -8.70 4.30 21.42
N HIS A 139 -9.25 5.49 21.66
CA HIS A 139 -10.26 6.10 20.80
C HIS A 139 -9.71 6.43 19.41
N PHE A 140 -8.49 6.97 19.35
CA PHE A 140 -7.86 7.39 18.10
C PHE A 140 -6.94 6.31 17.50
N GLY A 141 -6.73 5.19 18.18
CA GLY A 141 -5.93 4.07 17.68
C GLY A 141 -4.42 4.31 17.68
N TYR A 142 -3.89 5.19 18.52
CA TYR A 142 -2.46 5.39 18.66
C TYR A 142 -1.81 4.26 19.46
N TYR A 143 -0.53 3.99 19.17
CA TYR A 143 0.24 3.00 19.92
C TYR A 143 0.65 3.55 21.31
N ASP A 144 1.14 4.79 21.38
CA ASP A 144 1.51 5.46 22.63
C ASP A 144 1.20 6.96 22.59
N VAL A 145 1.17 7.59 23.76
CA VAL A 145 0.99 9.02 24.01
C VAL A 145 2.09 9.50 24.92
N PHE A 146 2.72 10.63 24.59
CA PHE A 146 3.85 11.20 25.30
C PHE A 146 3.58 12.61 25.80
N LEU A 147 4.03 12.91 27.02
CA LEU A 147 4.23 14.27 27.49
C LEU A 147 5.73 14.49 27.74
N ILE A 148 6.30 15.52 27.09
CA ILE A 148 7.73 15.76 27.08
C ILE A 148 8.00 17.18 27.59
N SER A 149 8.90 17.34 28.55
CA SER A 149 9.30 18.66 29.05
C SER A 149 10.09 19.46 28.00
N PRO A 150 10.18 20.80 28.08
CA PRO A 150 11.03 21.59 27.19
C PRO A 150 12.52 21.22 27.30
N LYS A 151 12.92 20.57 28.40
CA LYS A 151 14.29 20.06 28.61
C LYS A 151 14.54 18.74 27.89
N GLY A 152 13.48 18.08 27.38
CA GLY A 152 13.54 16.82 26.67
C GLY A 152 13.26 15.59 27.53
N ASP A 153 12.90 15.77 28.81
CA ASP A 153 12.53 14.65 29.68
C ASP A 153 11.17 14.12 29.28
N ILE A 154 11.05 12.83 29.02
CA ILE A 154 9.78 12.14 28.80
C ILE A 154 9.08 12.01 30.15
N LEU A 155 8.24 12.98 30.45
CA LEU A 155 7.52 13.04 31.72
C LEU A 155 6.52 11.91 31.86
N TYR A 156 5.94 11.46 30.75
CA TYR A 156 4.85 10.49 30.74
C TYR A 156 4.80 9.74 29.41
N THR A 157 4.48 8.45 29.44
CA THR A 157 3.97 7.66 28.31
C THR A 157 2.80 6.81 28.77
N VAL A 158 1.95 6.33 27.86
CA VAL A 158 0.94 5.33 28.19
C VAL A 158 1.59 3.96 28.26
N ALA A 159 2.35 3.54 27.25
CA ALA A 159 2.88 2.18 27.09
C ALA A 159 3.95 1.80 28.14
N LYS A 160 4.68 2.77 28.72
CA LYS A 160 5.76 2.55 29.70
C LYS A 160 6.91 1.71 29.14
N GLU A 161 7.28 1.94 27.87
CA GLU A 161 8.41 1.28 27.24
C GLU A 161 9.78 1.81 27.74
N SER A 162 10.88 1.39 27.15
CA SER A 162 12.22 1.72 27.65
C SER A 162 12.62 3.20 27.50
N ASP A 163 11.90 3.97 26.72
CA ASP A 163 12.03 5.43 26.59
C ASP A 163 11.36 6.21 27.71
N PHE A 164 10.40 5.63 28.41
CA PHE A 164 9.74 6.26 29.55
C PHE A 164 10.77 6.79 30.55
N ALA A 165 10.59 8.00 31.02
CA ALA A 165 11.48 8.70 31.94
C ALA A 165 12.92 8.90 31.42
N THR A 166 13.17 8.77 30.09
CA THR A 166 14.48 9.14 29.49
C THR A 166 14.46 10.58 28.97
N ASN A 167 15.61 11.04 28.46
CA ASN A 167 15.72 12.39 27.92
C ASN A 167 16.03 12.35 26.42
N LEU A 168 15.22 13.03 25.59
CA LEU A 168 15.34 13.08 24.14
C LEU A 168 16.47 13.98 23.61
N LYS A 169 17.12 14.78 24.45
CA LYS A 169 18.27 15.60 24.07
C LYS A 169 19.60 14.91 24.36
N THR A 170 19.68 14.20 25.50
CA THR A 170 20.92 13.65 26.03
C THR A 170 20.90 12.14 26.23
N GLY A 171 19.71 11.52 26.25
CA GLY A 171 19.53 10.12 26.56
C GLY A 171 19.78 9.17 25.38
N PRO A 172 19.53 7.88 25.56
CA PRO A 172 19.79 6.84 24.56
C PRO A 172 18.99 7.03 23.27
N TYR A 173 17.80 7.63 23.34
CA TYR A 173 16.90 7.81 22.20
C TYR A 173 16.97 9.20 21.55
N ARG A 174 18.06 9.98 21.78
CA ARG A 174 18.28 11.33 21.24
C ARG A 174 18.33 11.39 19.70
N ALA A 175 18.58 10.27 19.03
CA ALA A 175 18.62 10.15 17.57
C ALA A 175 17.37 9.44 17.00
N SER A 176 16.32 9.27 17.82
CA SER A 176 15.09 8.60 17.39
C SER A 176 14.15 9.53 16.60
N PRO A 177 13.19 8.97 15.83
CA PRO A 177 12.14 9.76 15.18
C PRO A 177 11.32 10.61 16.16
N LEU A 178 11.06 10.09 17.37
CA LEU A 178 10.39 10.85 18.45
C LEU A 178 11.20 12.09 18.85
N ALA A 179 12.52 11.94 18.98
CA ALA A 179 13.38 13.08 19.31
C ALA A 179 13.43 14.12 18.18
N ASP A 180 13.29 13.71 16.93
CA ASP A 180 13.22 14.63 15.78
C ASP A 180 11.96 15.48 15.79
N VAL A 181 10.77 14.86 15.92
CA VAL A 181 9.50 15.61 15.97
C VAL A 181 9.43 16.50 17.23
N PHE A 182 9.95 16.02 18.36
CA PHE A 182 10.06 16.82 19.58
C PHE A 182 10.88 18.09 19.35
N ARG A 183 12.05 17.98 18.71
CA ARG A 183 12.92 19.14 18.44
C ARG A 183 12.26 20.15 17.51
N ARG A 184 11.58 19.69 16.46
CA ARG A 184 10.89 20.56 15.50
C ARG A 184 9.70 21.27 16.15
N ALA A 185 8.84 20.54 16.86
CA ALA A 185 7.71 21.11 17.58
C ALA A 185 8.14 22.15 18.61
N LEU A 186 9.26 21.91 19.31
CA LEU A 186 9.80 22.88 20.29
C LEU A 186 10.39 24.11 19.63
N ALA A 187 11.03 23.95 18.45
CA ALA A 187 11.69 25.05 17.71
C ALA A 187 10.66 25.94 16.99
N GLN A 188 9.51 25.40 16.60
CA GLN A 188 8.48 26.09 15.85
C GLN A 188 7.10 25.84 16.49
N PRO A 189 6.83 26.37 17.68
CA PRO A 189 5.64 26.03 18.48
C PRO A 189 4.31 26.46 17.88
N ASP A 190 4.32 27.37 16.91
CA ASP A 190 3.13 27.85 16.19
C ASP A 190 2.97 27.20 14.80
N ALA A 191 3.90 26.32 14.42
CA ALA A 191 3.83 25.57 13.17
C ALA A 191 2.72 24.50 13.20
N PRO A 192 2.34 23.94 12.04
CA PRO A 192 1.52 22.72 12.00
C PRO A 192 2.15 21.57 12.79
N VAL A 193 1.34 20.55 13.08
CA VAL A 193 1.82 19.31 13.72
C VAL A 193 2.96 18.71 12.91
N ASP A 194 4.05 18.37 13.58
CA ASP A 194 5.22 17.75 13.01
C ASP A 194 5.06 16.23 12.92
N PHE A 195 5.36 15.64 11.77
CA PHE A 195 5.36 14.18 11.58
C PHE A 195 6.77 13.67 11.29
N SER A 196 7.14 12.52 11.85
CA SER A 196 8.32 11.78 11.40
C SER A 196 7.97 10.82 10.27
N ASP A 197 8.97 10.39 9.51
CA ASP A 197 8.86 9.18 8.70
C ASP A 197 8.84 7.93 9.61
N PHE A 198 8.42 6.77 9.07
CA PHE A 198 8.60 5.49 9.74
C PHE A 198 10.09 5.13 9.81
N ALA A 199 10.51 4.73 11.00
CA ALA A 199 11.83 4.18 11.24
C ALA A 199 11.80 3.11 12.33
N ARG A 200 12.85 2.30 12.43
CA ARG A 200 12.98 1.31 13.50
C ARG A 200 13.07 2.02 14.86
N TYR A 201 12.22 1.63 15.80
CA TYR A 201 12.14 2.25 17.12
C TYR A 201 12.49 1.26 18.22
N GLY A 202 13.67 1.43 18.80
CA GLY A 202 14.21 0.52 19.81
C GLY A 202 13.30 0.23 21.01
N PRO A 203 12.62 1.23 21.61
CA PRO A 203 11.68 0.99 22.71
C PRO A 203 10.57 0.01 22.38
N SER A 204 10.00 0.09 21.17
CA SER A 204 8.93 -0.79 20.69
C SER A 204 9.49 -2.04 19.97
N ASN A 205 10.43 -2.77 20.61
CA ASN A 205 11.07 -3.98 20.09
C ASN A 205 11.72 -3.83 18.71
N ASN A 206 12.16 -2.61 18.39
CA ASN A 206 12.70 -2.27 17.07
C ASN A 206 11.69 -2.40 15.92
N ASP A 207 10.39 -2.36 16.22
CA ASP A 207 9.34 -2.33 15.22
C ASP A 207 9.27 -0.97 14.51
N PRO A 208 8.76 -0.91 13.26
CA PRO A 208 8.53 0.35 12.57
C PRO A 208 7.56 1.27 13.33
N ALA A 209 7.97 2.50 13.57
CA ALA A 209 7.15 3.52 14.22
C ALA A 209 7.32 4.89 13.55
N ALA A 210 6.23 5.63 13.47
CA ALA A 210 6.22 7.05 13.13
C ALA A 210 5.62 7.84 14.29
N PHE A 211 5.88 9.14 14.34
CA PHE A 211 5.41 9.99 15.42
C PHE A 211 4.80 11.28 14.87
N ALA A 212 3.82 11.80 15.60
CA ALA A 212 3.30 13.15 15.40
C ALA A 212 3.42 13.94 16.71
N ALA A 213 3.82 15.21 16.63
CA ALA A 213 4.05 16.03 17.81
C ALA A 213 3.62 17.49 17.60
N HIS A 214 3.19 18.13 18.68
CA HIS A 214 2.87 19.56 18.71
C HIS A 214 3.25 20.17 20.04
N ALA A 215 3.67 21.43 20.03
CA ALA A 215 4.01 22.17 21.25
C ALA A 215 2.76 22.39 22.13
N VAL A 216 2.93 22.25 23.45
CA VAL A 216 1.92 22.59 24.45
C VAL A 216 2.27 23.94 25.04
N LYS A 217 1.32 24.88 25.02
CA LYS A 217 1.51 26.25 25.47
C LYS A 217 0.58 26.58 26.61
N LYS A 218 1.04 27.47 27.51
CA LYS A 218 0.24 28.17 28.51
C LYS A 218 0.39 29.68 28.30
N GLY A 219 -0.63 30.30 27.70
CA GLY A 219 -0.47 31.63 27.11
C GLY A 219 0.59 31.54 25.97
N ASP A 220 1.57 32.44 26.01
CA ASP A 220 2.63 32.48 25.00
C ASP A 220 3.85 31.59 25.36
N THR A 221 3.82 30.95 26.54
CA THR A 221 4.95 30.15 27.01
C THR A 221 4.79 28.68 26.59
N VAL A 222 5.80 28.11 25.93
CA VAL A 222 5.88 26.66 25.66
C VAL A 222 6.25 25.95 26.96
N ILE A 223 5.35 25.08 27.44
CA ILE A 223 5.53 24.31 28.67
C ILE A 223 5.89 22.85 28.43
N GLY A 224 5.83 22.38 27.18
CA GLY A 224 6.16 21.01 26.78
C GLY A 224 5.77 20.69 25.38
N VAL A 225 5.82 19.40 25.05
CA VAL A 225 5.39 18.83 23.77
C VAL A 225 4.48 17.65 24.06
N PHE A 226 3.34 17.60 23.37
CA PHE A 226 2.48 16.43 23.26
C PHE A 226 2.86 15.66 22.01
N ALA A 227 3.07 14.35 22.11
CA ALA A 227 3.36 13.52 20.95
C ALA A 227 2.59 12.19 21.02
N VAL A 228 2.39 11.59 19.86
CA VAL A 228 1.79 10.26 19.70
C VAL A 228 2.68 9.37 18.84
N GLN A 229 2.65 8.06 19.11
CA GLN A 229 3.23 7.05 18.23
C GLN A 229 2.15 6.49 17.33
N ILE A 230 2.41 6.55 16.03
CA ILE A 230 1.51 6.12 14.96
C ILE A 230 1.82 4.66 14.63
N PRO A 231 0.86 3.73 14.78
CA PRO A 231 1.04 2.35 14.36
C PRO A 231 0.92 2.22 12.83
N ALA A 232 1.51 1.16 12.27
CA ALA A 232 1.47 0.91 10.82
C ALA A 232 0.14 0.29 10.35
N GLU A 233 -0.61 -0.35 11.24
CA GLU A 233 -1.81 -1.13 10.89
C GLU A 233 -2.92 -0.30 10.21
N PRO A 234 -3.28 0.92 10.65
CA PRO A 234 -4.29 1.71 9.94
C PRO A 234 -3.85 2.09 8.52
N LEU A 235 -2.57 2.41 8.34
CA LEU A 235 -2.00 2.70 7.03
C LEU A 235 -2.02 1.47 6.12
N ASN A 236 -1.68 0.30 6.66
CA ASN A 236 -1.78 -0.98 5.95
C ASN A 236 -3.23 -1.28 5.54
N ALA A 237 -4.19 -1.10 6.45
CA ALA A 237 -5.60 -1.30 6.16
C ALA A 237 -6.09 -0.39 5.02
N LEU A 238 -5.60 0.86 4.98
CA LEU A 238 -5.86 1.81 3.93
C LEU A 238 -5.36 1.31 2.57
N MET A 239 -4.14 0.77 2.52
CA MET A 239 -3.52 0.26 1.29
C MET A 239 -4.10 -1.10 0.85
N HIS A 240 -4.55 -1.95 1.77
CA HIS A 240 -5.03 -3.30 1.48
C HIS A 240 -6.48 -3.40 0.99
N PHE A 241 -7.21 -2.30 0.91
CA PHE A 241 -8.57 -2.34 0.35
C PHE A 241 -8.51 -2.53 -1.17
N THR A 242 -8.85 -3.72 -1.66
CA THR A 242 -8.65 -4.14 -3.05
C THR A 242 -9.94 -4.43 -3.81
N ALA A 243 -11.11 -4.10 -3.24
CA ALA A 243 -12.39 -4.32 -3.93
C ALA A 243 -12.38 -3.61 -5.30
N GLY A 244 -12.58 -4.38 -6.37
CA GLY A 244 -12.56 -3.89 -7.75
C GLY A 244 -11.18 -3.78 -8.40
N MET A 245 -10.09 -4.11 -7.70
CA MET A 245 -8.72 -4.07 -8.25
C MET A 245 -8.28 -5.39 -8.92
N GLY A 246 -9.14 -6.40 -9.01
CA GLY A 246 -8.78 -7.70 -9.53
C GLY A 246 -8.04 -8.60 -8.52
N ALA A 247 -7.52 -9.71 -8.99
CA ALA A 247 -6.82 -10.69 -8.14
C ALA A 247 -5.41 -10.23 -7.75
N THR A 248 -4.69 -9.56 -8.66
CA THR A 248 -3.31 -9.12 -8.48
C THR A 248 -3.16 -7.61 -8.22
N GLY A 249 -4.27 -6.86 -8.19
CA GLY A 249 -4.23 -5.42 -7.92
C GLY A 249 -3.75 -5.11 -6.51
N GLU A 250 -2.83 -4.16 -6.35
CA GLU A 250 -2.26 -3.74 -5.08
C GLU A 250 -2.04 -2.23 -5.05
N THR A 251 -2.16 -1.62 -3.87
CA THR A 251 -1.64 -0.26 -3.61
C THR A 251 -0.65 -0.31 -2.47
N TYR A 252 0.43 0.46 -2.56
CA TYR A 252 1.45 0.54 -1.53
C TYR A 252 2.21 1.87 -1.59
N LEU A 253 2.92 2.16 -0.51
CA LEU A 253 3.66 3.40 -0.31
C LEU A 253 5.15 3.14 -0.27
N VAL A 254 5.94 4.05 -0.84
CA VAL A 254 7.41 3.99 -0.86
C VAL A 254 7.97 5.32 -0.38
N GLY A 255 8.89 5.28 0.58
CA GLY A 255 9.57 6.46 1.12
C GLY A 255 10.75 6.94 0.27
N ALA A 256 11.34 8.06 0.66
CA ALA A 256 12.44 8.70 -0.05
C ALA A 256 13.71 7.82 -0.17
N ASP A 257 13.88 6.85 0.70
CA ASP A 257 14.96 5.85 0.69
C ASP A 257 14.72 4.66 -0.24
N GLY A 258 13.54 4.63 -0.91
CA GLY A 258 13.10 3.55 -1.77
C GLY A 258 12.52 2.34 -1.02
N LEU A 259 12.40 2.39 0.31
CA LEU A 259 11.81 1.33 1.09
C LEU A 259 10.28 1.49 1.22
N MET A 260 9.57 0.39 1.26
CA MET A 260 8.12 0.41 1.48
C MET A 260 7.74 1.08 2.81
N ARG A 261 6.62 1.79 2.80
CA ARG A 261 5.96 2.41 3.97
C ARG A 261 4.64 1.74 4.33
N SER A 262 4.30 0.67 3.63
CA SER A 262 3.15 -0.19 3.93
C SER A 262 3.51 -1.66 3.73
N GLN A 263 2.72 -2.56 4.32
CA GLN A 263 2.87 -4.00 4.13
C GLN A 263 2.29 -4.40 2.77
N SER A 264 3.02 -5.25 2.01
CA SER A 264 2.47 -5.90 0.82
C SER A 264 1.39 -6.91 1.19
N ARG A 265 0.37 -7.01 0.35
CA ARG A 265 -0.66 -8.04 0.48
C ARG A 265 -0.21 -9.42 -0.02
N PHE A 266 0.87 -9.49 -0.79
CA PHE A 266 1.34 -10.74 -1.41
C PHE A 266 2.45 -11.43 -0.64
N LEU A 267 3.22 -10.68 0.15
CA LEU A 267 4.34 -11.22 0.90
C LEU A 267 3.96 -11.45 2.36
N LYS A 268 4.23 -12.66 2.86
CA LYS A 268 4.05 -12.99 4.29
C LYS A 268 5.16 -12.39 5.17
N ALA A 269 6.35 -12.21 4.60
CA ALA A 269 7.45 -11.53 5.28
C ALA A 269 7.13 -10.03 5.42
N PRO A 270 7.61 -9.36 6.47
CA PRO A 270 7.49 -7.91 6.60
C PRO A 270 8.08 -7.20 5.39
N THR A 271 7.35 -6.23 4.83
CA THR A 271 7.84 -5.40 3.73
C THR A 271 8.07 -3.95 4.13
N LEU A 272 7.36 -3.46 5.15
CA LEU A 272 7.53 -2.13 5.70
C LEU A 272 8.96 -1.95 6.24
N LEU A 273 9.71 -0.99 5.69
CA LEU A 273 11.13 -0.72 5.93
C LEU A 273 12.11 -1.88 5.59
N GLU A 274 11.64 -2.92 4.89
CA GLU A 274 12.45 -4.08 4.51
C GLU A 274 12.57 -4.22 2.98
N THR A 275 11.47 -4.01 2.27
CA THR A 275 11.44 -4.23 0.81
C THR A 275 11.76 -2.94 0.07
N LYS A 276 12.81 -3.00 -0.76
CA LYS A 276 13.19 -1.90 -1.64
C LYS A 276 12.47 -1.99 -2.98
N VAL A 277 11.97 -0.86 -3.46
CA VAL A 277 11.28 -0.74 -4.75
C VAL A 277 12.06 0.21 -5.65
N GLU A 278 12.77 -0.33 -6.63
CA GLU A 278 13.64 0.43 -7.54
C GLU A 278 13.23 0.21 -9.00
N ASN A 279 12.13 0.83 -9.42
CA ASN A 279 11.69 0.82 -10.81
C ASN A 279 11.52 2.26 -11.36
N ALA A 280 11.11 2.39 -12.61
CA ALA A 280 10.95 3.70 -13.25
C ALA A 280 9.86 4.54 -12.55
N SER A 281 8.73 3.93 -12.17
CA SER A 281 7.61 4.59 -11.48
C SER A 281 8.05 5.17 -10.15
N THR A 282 8.77 4.39 -9.32
CA THR A 282 9.26 4.85 -8.01
C THR A 282 10.27 5.99 -8.16
N ARG A 283 11.25 5.87 -9.08
CA ARG A 283 12.26 6.92 -9.29
C ARG A 283 11.65 8.22 -9.76
N ASP A 284 10.73 8.17 -10.73
CA ASP A 284 10.06 9.36 -11.23
C ASP A 284 9.17 10.00 -10.15
N GLY A 285 8.37 9.19 -9.43
CA GLY A 285 7.51 9.66 -8.35
C GLY A 285 8.30 10.32 -7.20
N LEU A 286 9.43 9.76 -6.78
CA LEU A 286 10.31 10.36 -5.76
C LEU A 286 10.96 11.68 -6.25
N SER A 287 11.10 11.84 -7.58
CA SER A 287 11.56 13.09 -8.19
C SER A 287 10.44 14.14 -8.35
N GLY A 288 9.21 13.82 -7.94
CA GLY A 288 8.04 14.69 -8.02
C GLY A 288 7.20 14.51 -9.29
N GLY A 289 7.52 13.53 -10.14
CA GLY A 289 6.74 13.16 -11.31
C GLY A 289 5.53 12.30 -10.96
N SER A 290 4.58 12.22 -11.89
CA SER A 290 3.43 11.31 -11.81
C SER A 290 3.16 10.72 -13.18
N GLY A 291 2.66 9.49 -13.22
CA GLY A 291 2.47 8.84 -14.51
C GLY A 291 1.85 7.45 -14.42
N ALA A 292 1.95 6.76 -15.59
CA ALA A 292 1.48 5.39 -15.74
C ALA A 292 2.41 4.66 -16.72
N HIS A 293 3.02 3.58 -16.26
CA HIS A 293 3.96 2.76 -17.02
C HIS A 293 3.70 1.27 -16.84
N VAL A 294 4.20 0.46 -17.78
CA VAL A 294 4.40 -0.97 -17.54
C VAL A 294 5.84 -1.16 -17.07
N VAL A 295 6.00 -1.66 -15.86
CA VAL A 295 7.32 -1.83 -15.19
C VAL A 295 7.36 -3.16 -14.44
N PRO A 296 8.52 -3.75 -14.16
CA PRO A 296 8.63 -4.80 -13.16
C PRO A 296 8.41 -4.20 -11.76
N ASP A 297 7.59 -4.85 -10.95
CA ASP A 297 7.37 -4.48 -9.55
C ASP A 297 8.49 -5.02 -8.63
N TYR A 298 8.30 -4.88 -7.31
CA TYR A 298 9.23 -5.41 -6.30
C TYR A 298 9.33 -6.95 -6.27
N ARG A 299 8.38 -7.67 -6.91
CA ARG A 299 8.41 -9.14 -7.11
C ARG A 299 9.12 -9.53 -8.42
N GLY A 300 9.47 -8.55 -9.26
CA GLY A 300 10.01 -8.77 -10.61
C GLY A 300 8.95 -9.12 -11.65
N ILE A 301 7.65 -8.95 -11.34
CA ILE A 301 6.52 -9.23 -12.23
C ILE A 301 6.20 -7.97 -13.04
N PRO A 302 6.00 -8.06 -14.39
CA PRO A 302 5.51 -6.93 -15.17
C PRO A 302 4.12 -6.51 -14.71
N VAL A 303 3.97 -5.26 -14.30
CA VAL A 303 2.72 -4.67 -13.83
C VAL A 303 2.39 -3.37 -14.56
N LEU A 304 1.11 -3.08 -14.70
CA LEU A 304 0.64 -1.73 -14.98
C LEU A 304 0.76 -0.94 -13.67
N SER A 305 1.56 0.10 -13.65
CA SER A 305 1.83 0.93 -12.47
C SER A 305 1.36 2.35 -12.72
N VAL A 306 0.45 2.85 -11.86
CA VAL A 306 0.06 4.27 -11.75
C VAL A 306 0.67 4.81 -10.46
N TYR A 307 1.36 5.93 -10.53
CA TYR A 307 2.09 6.49 -9.41
C TYR A 307 2.02 8.02 -9.38
N ALA A 308 2.10 8.54 -8.17
CA ALA A 308 2.30 9.97 -7.92
C ALA A 308 2.96 10.19 -6.55
N PRO A 309 3.65 11.32 -6.36
CA PRO A 309 4.11 11.74 -5.05
C PRO A 309 2.93 12.01 -4.12
N VAL A 310 3.09 11.65 -2.83
CA VAL A 310 2.15 11.96 -1.76
C VAL A 310 2.91 12.53 -0.56
N ASP A 311 2.23 13.34 0.23
CA ASP A 311 2.77 13.93 1.46
C ASP A 311 2.21 13.21 2.69
N PHE A 312 3.09 12.74 3.56
CA PHE A 312 2.74 12.22 4.87
C PHE A 312 3.25 13.19 5.95
N GLY A 313 2.52 14.28 6.15
CA GLY A 313 2.88 15.28 7.16
C GLY A 313 4.27 15.89 6.95
N GLY A 314 4.61 16.24 5.72
CA GLY A 314 5.93 16.78 5.31
C GLY A 314 6.92 15.71 4.87
N GLN A 315 6.60 14.42 5.01
CA GLN A 315 7.43 13.32 4.49
C GLN A 315 7.02 13.01 3.06
N LYS A 316 7.98 13.06 2.14
CA LYS A 316 7.74 12.79 0.72
C LYS A 316 7.77 11.29 0.45
N TRP A 317 6.62 10.74 0.07
CA TRP A 317 6.47 9.36 -0.36
C TRP A 317 5.93 9.29 -1.78
N VAL A 318 5.91 8.10 -2.34
CA VAL A 318 5.21 7.77 -3.59
C VAL A 318 4.13 6.74 -3.26
N LEU A 319 2.92 7.01 -3.74
CA LEU A 319 1.84 6.03 -3.78
C LEU A 319 1.86 5.34 -5.14
N LEU A 320 1.85 4.02 -5.15
CA LEU A 320 1.72 3.20 -6.35
C LEU A 320 0.42 2.41 -6.30
N ALA A 321 -0.25 2.32 -7.46
CA ALA A 321 -1.39 1.43 -7.69
C ALA A 321 -1.03 0.53 -8.88
N GLU A 322 -1.00 -0.79 -8.68
CA GLU A 322 -0.46 -1.75 -9.64
C GLU A 322 -1.39 -2.94 -9.83
N ILE A 323 -1.33 -3.55 -11.02
CA ILE A 323 -1.97 -4.82 -11.36
C ILE A 323 -1.07 -5.56 -12.34
N ASP A 324 -0.97 -6.89 -12.24
CA ASP A 324 -0.16 -7.71 -13.14
C ASP A 324 -0.64 -7.55 -14.59
N GLU A 325 0.29 -7.30 -15.51
CA GLU A 325 0.00 -7.20 -16.96
C GLU A 325 -0.67 -8.49 -17.47
N ALA A 326 -0.23 -9.64 -16.97
CA ALA A 326 -0.77 -10.94 -17.34
C ALA A 326 -2.25 -11.11 -16.95
N GLU A 327 -2.71 -10.54 -15.84
CA GLU A 327 -4.13 -10.55 -15.46
C GLU A 327 -4.96 -9.74 -16.44
N VAL A 328 -4.52 -8.52 -16.76
CA VAL A 328 -5.21 -7.61 -17.68
C VAL A 328 -5.33 -8.20 -19.08
N LEU A 329 -4.28 -8.86 -19.57
CA LEU A 329 -4.22 -9.43 -20.91
C LEU A 329 -4.75 -10.86 -21.00
N GLY A 330 -4.88 -11.57 -19.88
CA GLY A 330 -5.33 -12.97 -19.84
C GLY A 330 -6.72 -13.17 -20.41
N GLU A 331 -7.64 -12.25 -20.16
CA GLU A 331 -8.98 -12.27 -20.73
C GLU A 331 -8.98 -12.11 -22.24
N VAL A 332 -8.14 -11.20 -22.76
CA VAL A 332 -7.98 -10.97 -24.23
C VAL A 332 -7.44 -12.21 -24.91
N GLN A 333 -6.42 -12.87 -24.35
CA GLN A 333 -5.84 -14.09 -24.92
C GLN A 333 -6.87 -15.22 -25.00
N GLY A 334 -7.76 -15.37 -24.04
CA GLY A 334 -8.84 -16.35 -24.06
C GLY A 334 -9.79 -16.16 -25.26
N TRP A 335 -10.22 -14.95 -25.53
CA TRP A 335 -11.07 -14.61 -26.67
C TRP A 335 -10.38 -14.84 -28.01
N ILE A 336 -9.09 -14.51 -28.13
CA ILE A 336 -8.30 -14.73 -29.37
C ILE A 336 -8.18 -16.21 -29.68
N VAL A 337 -7.85 -17.04 -28.69
CA VAL A 337 -7.76 -18.50 -28.87
C VAL A 337 -9.09 -19.08 -29.34
N ALA A 338 -10.22 -18.65 -28.74
CA ALA A 338 -11.55 -19.08 -29.13
C ALA A 338 -11.90 -18.65 -30.57
N ALA A 339 -11.57 -17.41 -30.96
CA ALA A 339 -11.81 -16.90 -32.31
C ALA A 339 -10.97 -17.65 -33.34
N LEU A 340 -9.69 -17.91 -33.08
CA LEU A 340 -8.81 -18.68 -33.97
C LEU A 340 -9.29 -20.14 -34.14
N ALA A 341 -9.76 -20.76 -33.03
CA ALA A 341 -10.32 -22.10 -33.08
C ALA A 341 -11.61 -22.14 -33.92
N ALA A 342 -12.47 -21.13 -33.81
CA ALA A 342 -13.67 -21.00 -34.64
C ALA A 342 -13.32 -20.85 -36.14
N ILE A 343 -12.36 -19.97 -36.49
CA ILE A 343 -11.90 -19.76 -37.85
C ILE A 343 -11.31 -21.05 -38.42
N ALA A 344 -10.49 -21.79 -37.69
CA ALA A 344 -9.92 -23.06 -38.09
C ALA A 344 -11.03 -24.11 -38.31
N GLY A 345 -12.06 -24.15 -37.44
CA GLY A 345 -13.22 -25.02 -37.59
C GLY A 345 -14.02 -24.74 -38.89
N PHE A 346 -14.29 -23.46 -39.18
CA PHE A 346 -14.97 -23.06 -40.42
C PHE A 346 -14.14 -23.39 -41.69
N ALA A 347 -12.82 -23.18 -41.63
CA ALA A 347 -11.92 -23.52 -42.72
C ALA A 347 -11.93 -25.04 -42.97
N ALA A 348 -11.84 -25.87 -41.94
CA ALA A 348 -11.89 -27.34 -42.06
C ALA A 348 -13.24 -27.83 -42.61
N ALA A 349 -14.36 -27.26 -42.15
CA ALA A 349 -15.68 -27.57 -42.65
C ALA A 349 -15.86 -27.19 -44.14
N GLY A 350 -15.32 -26.03 -44.53
CA GLY A 350 -15.30 -25.59 -45.93
C GLY A 350 -14.49 -26.52 -46.84
N LEU A 351 -13.31 -26.97 -46.36
CA LEU A 351 -12.49 -27.95 -47.08
C LEU A 351 -13.18 -29.31 -47.20
N ALA A 352 -13.78 -29.80 -46.14
CA ALA A 352 -14.57 -31.05 -46.13
C ALA A 352 -15.75 -30.98 -47.12
N PHE A 353 -16.47 -29.86 -47.12
CA PHE A 353 -17.59 -29.62 -48.06
C PHE A 353 -17.12 -29.59 -49.51
N MET A 354 -15.98 -28.93 -49.82
CA MET A 354 -15.41 -28.95 -51.18
C MET A 354 -14.94 -30.33 -51.58
N ALA A 355 -14.31 -31.09 -50.69
CA ALA A 355 -13.88 -32.46 -50.97
C ALA A 355 -15.08 -33.37 -51.24
N HIS A 356 -16.16 -33.23 -50.47
CA HIS A 356 -17.44 -33.98 -50.67
C HIS A 356 -18.07 -33.63 -52.02
N ARG A 357 -18.15 -32.35 -52.39
CA ARG A 357 -18.64 -31.94 -53.71
C ARG A 357 -17.83 -32.49 -54.87
N LEU A 358 -16.50 -32.52 -54.74
CA LEU A 358 -15.62 -33.04 -55.73
C LEU A 358 -15.72 -34.58 -55.91
N SER A 359 -15.98 -35.30 -54.81
CA SER A 359 -16.24 -36.76 -54.84
C SER A 359 -17.52 -37.10 -55.54
N ARG A 360 -18.60 -36.37 -55.30
CA ARG A 360 -19.92 -36.58 -55.97
C ARG A 360 -19.90 -36.29 -57.47
N ASN A 361 -19.05 -35.39 -57.95
CA ASN A 361 -18.88 -35.10 -59.36
C ASN A 361 -17.94 -36.11 -60.10
N ARG A 362 -17.44 -37.15 -59.41
CA ARG A 362 -16.60 -38.21 -59.95
C ARG A 362 -17.32 -39.57 -60.13
N GLU A 363 -18.64 -39.66 -59.94
CA GLU A 363 -19.36 -40.88 -60.34
C GLU A 363 -19.32 -41.01 -61.87
N PRO A 364 -18.70 -42.05 -62.42
CA PRO A 364 -18.66 -42.24 -63.88
C PRO A 364 -20.02 -42.71 -64.38
N GLU A 365 -20.48 -42.12 -65.48
CA GLU A 365 -21.49 -42.67 -66.40
C GLU A 365 -21.05 -44.08 -66.88
N ILE A 366 -21.36 -45.13 -66.12
CA ILE A 366 -21.29 -46.51 -66.54
C ILE A 366 -22.71 -47.02 -66.65
N THR A 367 -23.45 -46.64 -67.75
CA THR A 367 -24.62 -47.35 -68.18
C THR A 367 -24.91 -46.98 -69.63
N GLY A 368 -24.44 -47.81 -70.57
CA GLY A 368 -24.86 -47.65 -71.96
C GLY A 368 -23.99 -48.34 -72.98
N GLN A 369 -23.67 -49.64 -72.81
CA GLN A 369 -23.21 -50.43 -73.93
C GLN A 369 -23.33 -51.93 -73.66
N LYS A 370 -24.60 -52.43 -73.73
CA LYS A 370 -24.86 -53.88 -73.93
C LYS A 370 -26.23 -54.05 -74.53
N ALA A 371 -26.35 -53.90 -75.78
CA ALA A 371 -27.37 -54.57 -76.57
C ALA A 371 -27.16 -54.28 -78.07
N GLU A 372 -26.32 -55.06 -78.68
CA GLU A 372 -26.44 -55.39 -80.12
C GLU A 372 -25.32 -56.37 -80.43
N LEU A 373 -25.66 -57.66 -80.37
CA LEU A 373 -25.05 -58.73 -81.21
C LEU A 373 -25.76 -60.06 -80.88
N GLY A 374 -26.59 -60.53 -81.78
CA GLY A 374 -27.12 -61.87 -81.69
C GLY A 374 -28.42 -62.07 -82.47
N GLY A 375 -28.39 -61.99 -83.78
CA GLY A 375 -29.43 -62.49 -84.65
C GLY A 375 -28.82 -62.88 -85.94
N ALA A 376 -28.71 -64.12 -86.12
CA ALA A 376 -28.61 -64.61 -87.47
C ALA A 376 -29.08 -66.11 -87.57
N PRO A 377 -29.60 -66.51 -88.69
CA PRO A 377 -30.63 -67.54 -88.74
C PRO A 377 -30.13 -68.86 -89.32
N SER A 378 -30.92 -69.83 -89.09
CA SER A 378 -31.45 -70.90 -89.98
C SER A 378 -31.83 -72.15 -89.20
#